data_93d35881c38755944591ad3823d0b716
#
_entry.id   93d35881c38755944591ad3823d0b716
#
_cell.length_a   1.000
_cell.length_b   1.000
_cell.length_c   1.000
_cell.angle_alpha   90.00
_cell.angle_beta   90.00
_cell.angle_gamma   90.00
#
_symmetry.space_group_name_H-M   'P 1'
#
loop_
_entity.id
_entity.type
_entity.pdbx_description
1 polymer ?
#
loop_
_entity_poly.entity_id
_entity_poly.type
_entity_poly.pdbx_seq_one_letter_code
_entity_poly.pdbx_strand_id
1 'polypeptide(L)'
;EADREVWALQEGNEVAKDEVVLRIRSRFANFGLYETSMLGTLTSCSSWATAAHECVVAASGIPVVSFASRSVHPSVAGQVDYSAYIGGCSAVSSIIGGKLTNTTPSGTMSHSLVLIMGETVRAALAFDRHMEKNVPRVVLIDTFKDEVEEAIQVGKALNESLRGIRIETPLERGGITPSLVEEISLKLKGENIDRAEIYVSGDLSPDDIKKYVDEESPVSGFGIDNYIARGSKINFRADIKQIDGNDIARRGRKPGINV
;
A
#
# COMPACT_ATOMS: atom_id res chain seq x y z
N GLU A 1 -28.87 7.51 -34.22
CA GLU A 1 -28.19 7.07 -33.00
C GLU A 1 -27.04 8.05 -32.73
N ALA A 2 -27.07 8.73 -31.57
CA ALA A 2 -25.98 9.64 -31.22
C ALA A 2 -24.73 8.81 -30.96
N ASP A 3 -23.64 9.07 -31.68
CA ASP A 3 -22.33 8.45 -31.45
C ASP A 3 -21.98 8.59 -29.97
N ARG A 4 -21.81 7.45 -29.30
CA ARG A 4 -21.34 7.38 -27.92
C ARG A 4 -19.91 6.90 -27.98
N GLU A 5 -18.99 7.75 -27.56
CA GLU A 5 -17.59 7.43 -27.55
C GLU A 5 -17.00 7.78 -26.17
N VAL A 6 -16.25 6.86 -25.61
CA VAL A 6 -15.48 7.08 -24.38
C VAL A 6 -14.05 6.66 -24.66
N TRP A 7 -13.15 7.57 -24.45
CA TRP A 7 -11.72 7.32 -24.49
C TRP A 7 -11.13 7.61 -23.10
N ALA A 8 -10.24 6.74 -22.65
CA ALA A 8 -9.52 6.90 -21.39
C ALA A 8 -8.08 6.41 -21.55
N LEU A 9 -7.17 6.97 -20.78
CA LEU A 9 -5.86 6.39 -20.58
C LEU A 9 -5.97 5.04 -19.88
N GLN A 10 -5.03 4.17 -20.14
CA GLN A 10 -4.95 2.89 -19.43
C GLN A 10 -4.58 3.12 -17.97
N GLU A 11 -5.17 2.32 -17.07
CA GLU A 11 -4.79 2.33 -15.66
C GLU A 11 -3.29 2.03 -15.48
N GLY A 12 -2.66 2.73 -14.54
CA GLY A 12 -1.23 2.64 -14.29
C GLY A 12 -0.36 3.54 -15.16
N ASN A 13 -0.92 4.22 -16.15
CA ASN A 13 -0.15 5.19 -16.92
C ASN A 13 0.19 6.42 -16.06
N GLU A 14 1.42 6.91 -16.22
CA GLU A 14 1.79 8.22 -15.70
C GLU A 14 1.06 9.32 -16.45
N VAL A 15 0.64 10.35 -15.71
CA VAL A 15 -0.15 11.46 -16.25
C VAL A 15 0.55 12.77 -15.98
N ALA A 16 0.83 13.52 -17.04
CA ALA A 16 1.43 14.85 -16.93
C ALA A 16 0.38 15.89 -16.47
N LYS A 17 0.88 17.02 -15.98
CA LYS A 17 0.01 18.15 -15.61
C LYS A 17 -0.78 18.65 -16.84
N ASP A 18 -2.09 18.81 -16.66
CA ASP A 18 -3.04 19.26 -17.69
C ASP A 18 -3.25 18.25 -18.85
N GLU A 19 -2.78 17.03 -18.73
CA GLU A 19 -3.05 15.96 -19.68
C GLU A 19 -4.51 15.50 -19.57
N VAL A 20 -5.08 15.06 -20.71
CA VAL A 20 -6.46 14.57 -20.80
C VAL A 20 -6.47 13.07 -20.51
N VAL A 21 -7.07 12.68 -19.39
CA VAL A 21 -7.16 11.26 -18.95
C VAL A 21 -8.44 10.56 -19.39
N LEU A 22 -9.51 11.33 -19.61
CA LEU A 22 -10.82 10.80 -20.00
C LEU A 22 -11.51 11.78 -20.96
N ARG A 23 -12.07 11.26 -22.02
CA ARG A 23 -12.88 12.02 -23.00
C ARG A 23 -14.20 11.29 -23.23
N ILE A 24 -15.31 12.01 -23.10
CA ILE A 24 -16.64 11.49 -23.33
C ILE A 24 -17.30 12.30 -24.45
N ARG A 25 -17.75 11.63 -25.50
CA ARG A 25 -18.61 12.19 -26.56
C ARG A 25 -19.96 11.52 -26.45
N SER A 26 -20.99 12.26 -26.06
CA SER A 26 -22.34 11.75 -25.89
C SER A 26 -23.33 12.88 -25.65
N ARG A 27 -24.63 12.59 -25.63
CA ARG A 27 -25.62 13.52 -25.10
C ARG A 27 -25.35 13.79 -23.61
N PHE A 28 -25.37 15.05 -23.21
CA PHE A 28 -25.05 15.44 -21.80
C PHE A 28 -25.95 14.71 -20.78
N ALA A 29 -27.23 14.51 -21.10
CA ALA A 29 -28.17 13.78 -20.27
C ALA A 29 -27.77 12.33 -19.95
N ASN A 30 -26.85 11.72 -20.72
CA ASN A 30 -26.39 10.36 -20.49
C ASN A 30 -25.34 10.26 -19.39
N PHE A 31 -24.61 11.32 -19.11
CA PHE A 31 -23.47 11.27 -18.17
C PHE A 31 -23.37 12.46 -17.21
N GLY A 32 -24.01 13.59 -17.47
CA GLY A 32 -23.84 14.81 -16.69
C GLY A 32 -24.13 14.66 -15.19
N LEU A 33 -25.08 13.79 -14.82
CA LEU A 33 -25.39 13.48 -13.42
C LEU A 33 -24.24 12.75 -12.68
N TYR A 34 -23.35 12.12 -13.43
CA TYR A 34 -22.25 11.33 -12.87
C TYR A 34 -20.91 12.09 -12.80
N GLU A 35 -20.87 13.36 -13.24
CA GLU A 35 -19.62 14.15 -13.27
C GLU A 35 -18.91 14.15 -11.92
N THR A 36 -19.62 14.44 -10.83
CA THR A 36 -19.04 14.44 -9.47
C THR A 36 -18.46 13.08 -9.09
N SER A 37 -19.18 12.00 -9.37
CA SER A 37 -18.72 10.64 -9.06
C SER A 37 -17.51 10.24 -9.89
N MET A 38 -17.50 10.57 -11.17
CA MET A 38 -16.36 10.30 -12.06
C MET A 38 -15.12 11.06 -11.60
N LEU A 39 -15.24 12.36 -11.31
CA LEU A 39 -14.12 13.17 -10.82
C LEU A 39 -13.63 12.68 -9.45
N GLY A 40 -14.54 12.33 -8.54
CA GLY A 40 -14.21 11.78 -7.23
C GLY A 40 -13.43 10.46 -7.35
N THR A 41 -13.87 9.56 -8.22
CA THR A 41 -13.18 8.29 -8.47
C THR A 41 -11.78 8.51 -9.06
N LEU A 42 -11.67 9.31 -10.12
CA LEU A 42 -10.38 9.63 -10.73
C LEU A 42 -9.42 10.25 -9.72
N THR A 43 -9.90 11.24 -8.95
CA THR A 43 -9.08 11.94 -7.95
C THR A 43 -8.60 10.99 -6.85
N SER A 44 -9.50 10.24 -6.24
CA SER A 44 -9.16 9.37 -5.11
C SER A 44 -8.25 8.21 -5.54
N CYS A 45 -8.63 7.49 -6.60
CA CYS A 45 -7.88 6.33 -7.05
C CYS A 45 -6.48 6.71 -7.56
N SER A 46 -6.36 7.79 -8.36
CA SER A 46 -5.05 8.27 -8.81
C SER A 46 -4.20 8.77 -7.65
N SER A 47 -4.81 9.42 -6.65
CA SER A 47 -4.13 9.90 -5.45
C SER A 47 -3.50 8.74 -4.66
N TRP A 48 -4.25 7.68 -4.40
CA TRP A 48 -3.75 6.48 -3.70
C TRP A 48 -2.73 5.71 -4.52
N ALA A 49 -2.96 5.55 -5.83
CA ALA A 49 -2.01 4.88 -6.71
C ALA A 49 -0.67 5.62 -6.78
N THR A 50 -0.70 6.96 -6.85
CA THR A 50 0.52 7.77 -6.87
C THR A 50 1.28 7.66 -5.54
N ALA A 51 0.59 7.75 -4.39
CA ALA A 51 1.24 7.59 -3.09
C ALA A 51 1.88 6.20 -2.92
N ALA A 52 1.20 5.15 -3.41
CA ALA A 52 1.76 3.81 -3.42
C ALA A 52 2.99 3.71 -4.34
N HIS A 53 2.91 4.30 -5.53
CA HIS A 53 4.03 4.35 -6.48
C HIS A 53 5.25 5.06 -5.92
N GLU A 54 5.07 6.19 -5.24
CA GLU A 54 6.14 6.91 -4.55
C GLU A 54 6.89 6.00 -3.55
N CYS A 55 6.15 5.20 -2.77
CA CYS A 55 6.73 4.22 -1.85
C CYS A 55 7.47 3.08 -2.59
N VAL A 56 6.89 2.56 -3.68
CA VAL A 56 7.47 1.48 -4.48
C VAL A 56 8.78 1.93 -5.15
N VAL A 57 8.80 3.14 -5.69
CA VAL A 57 10.03 3.72 -6.28
C VAL A 57 11.10 3.90 -5.22
N ALA A 58 10.74 4.45 -4.04
CA ALA A 58 11.67 4.62 -2.93
C ALA A 58 12.25 3.29 -2.43
N ALA A 59 11.45 2.21 -2.48
CA ALA A 59 11.87 0.87 -2.05
C ALA A 59 12.86 0.18 -3.00
N SER A 60 13.12 0.73 -4.20
CA SER A 60 14.15 0.27 -5.13
C SER A 60 14.16 -1.24 -5.37
N GLY A 61 13.00 -1.85 -5.56
CA GLY A 61 12.83 -3.28 -5.82
C GLY A 61 12.53 -4.13 -4.59
N ILE A 62 12.61 -3.58 -3.37
CA ILE A 62 12.13 -4.26 -2.16
C ILE A 62 10.59 -4.25 -2.20
N PRO A 63 9.91 -5.39 -1.95
CA PRO A 63 8.46 -5.47 -1.99
C PRO A 63 7.77 -4.49 -1.03
N VAL A 64 6.72 -3.82 -1.52
CA VAL A 64 5.85 -2.96 -0.72
C VAL A 64 4.45 -3.58 -0.64
N VAL A 65 3.93 -3.74 0.56
CA VAL A 65 2.58 -4.24 0.84
C VAL A 65 1.70 -3.10 1.34
N SER A 66 0.52 -2.92 0.74
CA SER A 66 -0.44 -1.93 1.22
C SER A 66 -1.21 -2.43 2.44
N PHE A 67 -1.12 -1.69 3.55
CA PHE A 67 -1.98 -1.81 4.72
C PHE A 67 -2.99 -0.65 4.83
N ALA A 68 -3.14 0.14 3.77
CA ALA A 68 -3.92 1.37 3.74
C ALA A 68 -5.42 1.17 4.01
N SER A 69 -5.97 -0.02 3.74
CA SER A 69 -7.39 -0.34 3.92
C SER A 69 -7.88 -0.14 5.35
N ARG A 70 -7.01 -0.27 6.37
CA ARG A 70 -7.36 -0.01 7.78
C ARG A 70 -7.47 1.48 8.12
N SER A 71 -6.93 2.35 7.28
CA SER A 71 -6.82 3.80 7.51
C SER A 71 -7.84 4.61 6.69
N VAL A 72 -8.77 3.95 6.00
CA VAL A 72 -9.86 4.57 5.24
C VAL A 72 -11.21 4.03 5.69
N HIS A 73 -12.30 4.70 5.27
CA HIS A 73 -13.64 4.17 5.52
C HIS A 73 -13.84 2.81 4.84
N PRO A 74 -14.46 1.80 5.49
CA PRO A 74 -14.60 0.45 4.93
C PRO A 74 -15.25 0.39 3.54
N SER A 75 -16.13 1.34 3.20
CA SER A 75 -16.76 1.39 1.87
C SER A 75 -15.78 1.64 0.72
N VAL A 76 -14.60 2.17 0.99
CA VAL A 76 -13.56 2.45 -0.02
C VAL A 76 -12.29 1.60 0.18
N ALA A 77 -12.29 0.68 1.15
CA ALA A 77 -11.14 -0.18 1.45
C ALA A 77 -10.67 -0.99 0.23
N GLY A 78 -11.60 -1.52 -0.56
CA GLY A 78 -11.27 -2.22 -1.80
C GLY A 78 -10.64 -1.33 -2.86
N GLN A 79 -11.14 -0.09 -2.99
CA GLN A 79 -10.64 0.87 -3.96
C GLN A 79 -9.23 1.35 -3.62
N VAL A 80 -8.94 1.61 -2.34
CA VAL A 80 -7.57 2.01 -1.94
C VAL A 80 -6.58 0.88 -2.16
N ASP A 81 -6.93 -0.36 -1.83
CA ASP A 81 -6.08 -1.51 -2.07
C ASP A 81 -5.86 -1.77 -3.56
N TYR A 82 -6.94 -1.69 -4.38
CA TYR A 82 -6.82 -1.80 -5.83
C TYR A 82 -5.90 -0.72 -6.41
N SER A 83 -6.09 0.53 -5.98
CA SER A 83 -5.26 1.64 -6.42
C SER A 83 -3.79 1.48 -6.01
N ALA A 84 -3.53 1.00 -4.80
CA ALA A 84 -2.18 0.70 -4.34
C ALA A 84 -1.51 -0.40 -5.18
N TYR A 85 -2.26 -1.42 -5.58
CA TYR A 85 -1.77 -2.47 -6.47
C TYR A 85 -1.43 -1.91 -7.86
N ILE A 86 -2.29 -1.05 -8.43
CA ILE A 86 -2.00 -0.34 -9.69
C ILE A 86 -0.75 0.54 -9.55
N GLY A 87 -0.52 1.15 -8.38
CA GLY A 87 0.70 1.92 -8.05
C GLY A 87 1.97 1.06 -7.91
N GLY A 88 1.86 -0.27 -7.96
CA GLY A 88 2.98 -1.21 -7.95
C GLY A 88 3.20 -1.94 -6.63
N CYS A 89 2.29 -1.81 -5.63
CA CYS A 89 2.38 -2.64 -4.43
C CYS A 89 2.30 -4.14 -4.80
N SER A 90 3.16 -4.93 -4.19
CA SER A 90 3.26 -6.39 -4.45
C SER A 90 2.08 -7.18 -3.87
N ALA A 91 1.43 -6.65 -2.84
CA ALA A 91 0.26 -7.24 -2.20
C ALA A 91 -0.59 -6.18 -1.49
N VAL A 92 -1.81 -6.56 -1.12
CA VAL A 92 -2.78 -5.75 -0.40
C VAL A 92 -3.32 -6.49 0.81
N SER A 93 -3.91 -5.77 1.78
CA SER A 93 -4.25 -6.37 3.08
C SER A 93 -5.71 -6.78 3.24
N SER A 94 -6.65 -6.17 2.50
CA SER A 94 -8.06 -6.52 2.65
C SER A 94 -8.51 -7.67 1.73
N ILE A 95 -9.48 -8.45 2.20
CA ILE A 95 -10.08 -9.54 1.40
C ILE A 95 -10.72 -9.00 0.13
N ILE A 96 -11.35 -7.82 0.20
CA ILE A 96 -11.99 -7.20 -0.97
C ILE A 96 -10.93 -6.68 -1.96
N GLY A 97 -9.85 -6.09 -1.45
CA GLY A 97 -8.70 -5.70 -2.27
C GLY A 97 -8.09 -6.90 -3.00
N GLY A 98 -7.83 -8.00 -2.28
CA GLY A 98 -7.33 -9.24 -2.89
C GLY A 98 -8.23 -9.78 -4.00
N LYS A 99 -9.56 -9.70 -3.81
CA LYS A 99 -10.52 -10.10 -4.86
C LYS A 99 -10.44 -9.19 -6.10
N LEU A 100 -10.32 -7.88 -5.91
CA LEU A 100 -10.23 -6.92 -7.01
C LEU A 100 -8.92 -7.02 -7.79
N THR A 101 -7.83 -7.33 -7.11
CA THR A 101 -6.49 -7.48 -7.70
C THR A 101 -6.19 -8.91 -8.17
N ASN A 102 -7.08 -9.86 -7.89
CA ASN A 102 -6.86 -11.28 -8.10
C ASN A 102 -5.59 -11.80 -7.41
N THR A 103 -5.33 -11.29 -6.20
CA THR A 103 -4.19 -11.69 -5.37
C THR A 103 -4.67 -12.27 -4.04
N THR A 104 -3.79 -13.01 -3.34
CA THR A 104 -4.05 -13.41 -1.96
C THR A 104 -3.76 -12.24 -1.03
N PRO A 105 -4.71 -11.84 -0.16
CA PRO A 105 -4.46 -10.79 0.81
C PRO A 105 -3.26 -11.14 1.69
N SER A 106 -2.39 -10.16 1.90
CA SER A 106 -1.21 -10.31 2.75
C SER A 106 -1.46 -9.65 4.12
N GLY A 107 -1.11 -10.35 5.15
CA GLY A 107 -1.20 -9.87 6.52
C GLY A 107 -0.23 -10.64 7.42
N THR A 108 -0.11 -10.17 8.65
CA THR A 108 0.75 -10.79 9.65
C THR A 108 0.00 -10.95 10.96
N MET A 109 0.62 -11.60 11.94
CA MET A 109 0.12 -11.65 13.31
C MET A 109 -0.01 -10.22 13.88
N SER A 110 -1.08 -9.95 14.63
CA SER A 110 -1.37 -8.62 15.19
C SER A 110 -0.88 -8.47 16.63
N HIS A 111 -0.60 -7.24 17.06
CA HIS A 111 -0.35 -6.91 18.47
C HIS A 111 -1.49 -7.39 19.38
N SER A 112 -2.74 -7.32 18.93
CA SER A 112 -3.90 -7.76 19.71
C SER A 112 -3.80 -9.23 20.09
N LEU A 113 -3.35 -10.10 19.19
CA LEU A 113 -3.14 -11.52 19.51
C LEU A 113 -2.05 -11.68 20.55
N VAL A 114 -0.92 -10.98 20.40
CA VAL A 114 0.20 -11.03 21.35
C VAL A 114 -0.25 -10.59 22.73
N LEU A 115 -0.98 -9.47 22.82
CA LEU A 115 -1.51 -8.94 24.10
C LEU A 115 -2.51 -9.91 24.77
N ILE A 116 -3.42 -10.51 24.01
CA ILE A 116 -4.38 -11.51 24.54
C ILE A 116 -3.66 -12.74 25.07
N MET A 117 -2.63 -13.20 24.36
CA MET A 117 -1.86 -14.38 24.77
C MET A 117 -0.89 -14.12 25.92
N GLY A 118 -0.56 -12.84 26.20
CA GLY A 118 0.29 -12.38 27.29
C GLY A 118 1.79 -12.59 27.06
N GLU A 119 2.20 -13.17 25.92
CA GLU A 119 3.60 -13.44 25.58
C GLU A 119 3.74 -13.69 24.08
N THR A 120 4.80 -13.14 23.46
CA THR A 120 5.02 -13.17 22.01
C THR A 120 5.26 -14.59 21.48
N VAL A 121 6.09 -15.38 22.15
CA VAL A 121 6.37 -16.78 21.75
C VAL A 121 5.11 -17.64 21.84
N ARG A 122 4.32 -17.47 22.88
CA ARG A 122 3.06 -18.19 23.05
C ARG A 122 2.07 -17.86 21.94
N ALA A 123 1.99 -16.57 21.55
CA ALA A 123 1.17 -16.13 20.44
C ALA A 123 1.65 -16.71 19.10
N ALA A 124 2.96 -16.70 18.86
CA ALA A 124 3.59 -17.24 17.66
C ALA A 124 3.35 -18.75 17.51
N LEU A 125 3.51 -19.52 18.57
CA LEU A 125 3.22 -20.96 18.56
C LEU A 125 1.73 -21.27 18.35
N ALA A 126 0.83 -20.46 18.93
CA ALA A 126 -0.60 -20.60 18.69
C ALA A 126 -0.96 -20.26 17.24
N PHE A 127 -0.38 -19.19 16.69
CA PHE A 127 -0.53 -18.80 15.28
C PHE A 127 -0.04 -19.92 14.35
N ASP A 128 1.13 -20.49 14.59
CA ASP A 128 1.66 -21.59 13.79
C ASP A 128 0.75 -22.83 13.82
N ARG A 129 0.23 -23.17 15.00
CA ARG A 129 -0.63 -24.36 15.19
C ARG A 129 -1.98 -24.23 14.50
N HIS A 130 -2.58 -23.02 14.48
CA HIS A 130 -3.98 -22.84 14.08
C HIS A 130 -4.15 -22.25 12.68
N MET A 131 -3.10 -21.63 12.11
CA MET A 131 -3.18 -21.12 10.76
C MET A 131 -2.90 -22.21 9.72
N GLU A 132 -3.52 -22.06 8.55
CA GLU A 132 -3.27 -22.93 7.40
C GLU A 132 -1.78 -22.96 7.03
N LYS A 133 -1.28 -24.07 6.53
CA LYS A 133 0.16 -24.25 6.23
C LYS A 133 0.69 -23.31 5.16
N ASN A 134 -0.16 -22.86 4.25
CA ASN A 134 0.17 -21.91 3.18
C ASN A 134 0.30 -20.46 3.66
N VAL A 135 -0.13 -20.13 4.89
CA VAL A 135 0.03 -18.79 5.47
C VAL A 135 1.45 -18.62 5.98
N PRO A 136 2.22 -17.64 5.51
CA PRO A 136 3.57 -17.38 6.00
C PRO A 136 3.58 -17.03 7.50
N ARG A 137 4.48 -17.65 8.26
CA ARG A 137 4.68 -17.35 9.69
C ARG A 137 5.54 -16.10 9.82
N VAL A 138 4.92 -14.94 9.64
CA VAL A 138 5.53 -13.63 9.90
C VAL A 138 5.01 -13.13 11.24
N VAL A 139 5.91 -12.98 12.22
CA VAL A 139 5.58 -12.68 13.62
C VAL A 139 5.96 -11.25 13.97
N LEU A 140 5.05 -10.55 14.61
CA LEU A 140 5.26 -9.21 15.14
C LEU A 140 6.02 -9.31 16.49
N ILE A 141 7.10 -8.54 16.66
CA ILE A 141 8.08 -8.77 17.74
C ILE A 141 8.37 -7.56 18.63
N ASP A 142 7.56 -6.54 18.62
CA ASP A 142 7.77 -5.26 19.32
C ASP A 142 6.72 -4.99 20.41
N THR A 143 6.19 -6.06 21.04
CA THR A 143 5.02 -5.92 21.93
C THR A 143 5.43 -5.79 23.41
N PHE A 144 6.23 -6.67 23.96
CA PHE A 144 6.53 -6.73 25.39
C PHE A 144 7.97 -6.48 25.77
N LYS A 145 8.92 -6.92 24.93
CA LYS A 145 10.34 -6.90 25.23
C LYS A 145 11.09 -6.07 24.18
N ASP A 146 12.40 -6.12 24.27
CA ASP A 146 13.31 -5.64 23.25
C ASP A 146 13.15 -6.44 21.96
N GLU A 147 13.20 -5.77 20.83
CA GLU A 147 12.93 -6.37 19.50
C GLU A 147 13.92 -7.50 19.19
N VAL A 148 15.18 -7.34 19.58
CA VAL A 148 16.22 -8.37 19.37
C VAL A 148 15.92 -9.60 20.23
N GLU A 149 15.54 -9.41 21.50
CA GLU A 149 15.19 -10.50 22.40
C GLU A 149 13.97 -11.29 21.89
N GLU A 150 12.90 -10.58 21.51
CA GLU A 150 11.69 -11.24 20.97
C GLU A 150 11.98 -11.95 19.65
N ALA A 151 12.75 -11.36 18.73
CA ALA A 151 13.15 -11.99 17.48
C ALA A 151 13.87 -13.32 17.70
N ILE A 152 14.85 -13.35 18.60
CA ILE A 152 15.62 -14.56 18.92
C ILE A 152 14.72 -15.62 19.56
N GLN A 153 13.86 -15.23 20.52
CA GLN A 153 12.95 -16.16 21.20
C GLN A 153 11.94 -16.79 20.23
N VAL A 154 11.34 -15.97 19.36
CA VAL A 154 10.41 -16.43 18.32
C VAL A 154 11.14 -17.32 17.30
N GLY A 155 12.33 -16.93 16.88
CA GLY A 155 13.15 -17.69 15.96
C GLY A 155 13.49 -19.08 16.47
N LYS A 156 13.88 -19.20 17.73
CA LYS A 156 14.15 -20.48 18.39
C LYS A 156 12.90 -21.34 18.57
N ALA A 157 11.76 -20.70 18.88
CA ALA A 157 10.52 -21.42 19.11
C ALA A 157 9.86 -21.97 17.84
N LEU A 158 9.83 -21.20 16.75
CA LEU A 158 9.23 -21.59 15.48
C LEU A 158 10.21 -22.33 14.55
N ASN A 159 11.50 -22.12 14.74
CA ASN A 159 12.56 -22.74 13.96
C ASN A 159 12.26 -22.69 12.45
N GLU A 160 12.14 -23.84 11.79
CA GLU A 160 11.90 -23.95 10.34
C GLU A 160 10.56 -23.39 9.86
N SER A 161 9.59 -23.29 10.74
CA SER A 161 8.28 -22.71 10.41
C SER A 161 8.34 -21.19 10.27
N LEU A 162 9.32 -20.50 10.87
CA LEU A 162 9.40 -19.06 10.83
C LEU A 162 9.77 -18.59 9.40
N ARG A 163 8.90 -17.83 8.77
CA ARG A 163 9.20 -17.13 7.52
C ARG A 163 9.94 -15.83 7.77
N GLY A 164 9.50 -15.06 8.76
CA GLY A 164 10.11 -13.79 9.07
C GLY A 164 9.52 -13.12 10.29
N ILE A 165 10.09 -11.98 10.62
CA ILE A 165 9.65 -11.11 11.71
C ILE A 165 9.18 -9.79 11.12
N ARG A 166 8.20 -9.15 11.78
CA ARG A 166 7.74 -7.80 11.46
C ARG A 166 7.97 -6.88 12.64
N ILE A 167 8.45 -5.68 12.34
CA ILE A 167 8.73 -4.63 13.31
C ILE A 167 7.82 -3.45 13.02
N GLU A 168 7.19 -2.90 14.06
CA GLU A 168 6.34 -1.70 14.01
C GLU A 168 6.55 -0.85 15.27
N THR A 169 7.77 -0.80 15.78
CA THR A 169 8.12 -0.08 17.02
C THR A 169 7.64 1.36 16.97
N PRO A 170 6.82 1.80 17.94
CA PRO A 170 6.25 3.14 17.95
C PRO A 170 7.29 4.23 18.19
N LEU A 171 7.02 5.45 17.71
CA LEU A 171 7.92 6.60 17.83
C LEU A 171 8.23 6.96 19.29
N GLU A 172 7.31 6.72 20.23
CA GLU A 172 7.49 6.93 21.67
C GLU A 172 8.60 6.08 22.27
N ARG A 173 8.93 4.98 21.59
CA ARG A 173 10.06 4.09 21.95
C ARG A 173 11.29 4.31 21.06
N GLY A 174 11.29 5.31 20.21
CA GLY A 174 12.39 5.62 19.29
C GLY A 174 12.12 5.25 17.83
N GLY A 175 11.05 4.54 17.54
CA GLY A 175 10.72 4.09 16.18
C GLY A 175 11.67 3.02 15.66
N ILE A 176 11.55 2.71 14.37
CA ILE A 176 12.43 1.74 13.69
C ILE A 176 13.52 2.50 12.95
N THR A 177 14.76 2.09 13.13
CA THR A 177 15.90 2.66 12.40
C THR A 177 16.62 1.59 11.57
N PRO A 178 17.35 1.98 10.50
CA PRO A 178 18.20 1.06 9.77
C PRO A 178 19.17 0.28 10.69
N SER A 179 19.78 0.96 11.64
CA SER A 179 20.71 0.35 12.61
C SER A 179 20.04 -0.72 13.48
N LEU A 180 18.78 -0.51 13.91
CA LEU A 180 18.02 -1.53 14.65
C LEU A 180 17.76 -2.77 13.78
N VAL A 181 17.41 -2.58 12.53
CA VAL A 181 17.20 -3.70 11.58
C VAL A 181 18.48 -4.48 11.35
N GLU A 182 19.60 -3.78 11.19
CA GLU A 182 20.91 -4.41 11.05
C GLU A 182 21.30 -5.18 12.32
N GLU A 183 21.13 -4.61 13.51
CA GLU A 183 21.38 -5.29 14.78
C GLU A 183 20.57 -6.57 14.91
N ILE A 184 19.27 -6.53 14.65
CA ILE A 184 18.39 -7.71 14.66
C ILE A 184 18.91 -8.78 13.69
N SER A 185 19.25 -8.40 12.46
CA SER A 185 19.80 -9.32 11.46
C SER A 185 21.08 -10.00 11.93
N LEU A 186 22.02 -9.23 12.47
CA LEU A 186 23.28 -9.76 12.97
C LEU A 186 23.09 -10.72 14.15
N LYS A 187 22.17 -10.38 15.06
CA LYS A 187 21.85 -11.22 16.23
C LYS A 187 21.17 -12.51 15.82
N LEU A 188 20.22 -12.45 14.87
CA LEU A 188 19.57 -13.66 14.31
C LEU A 188 20.59 -14.57 13.62
N LYS A 189 21.52 -14.01 12.84
CA LYS A 189 22.63 -14.76 12.24
C LYS A 189 23.52 -15.43 13.28
N GLY A 190 23.83 -14.72 14.36
CA GLY A 190 24.65 -15.26 15.47
C GLY A 190 23.98 -16.45 16.19
N GLU A 191 22.66 -16.55 16.12
CA GLU A 191 21.87 -17.65 16.69
C GLU A 191 21.49 -18.73 15.64
N ASN A 192 22.04 -18.67 14.42
CA ASN A 192 21.72 -19.55 13.29
C ASN A 192 20.25 -19.47 12.82
N ILE A 193 19.64 -18.27 12.90
CA ILE A 193 18.28 -17.96 12.43
C ILE A 193 18.36 -17.02 11.22
N ASP A 194 19.38 -17.16 10.39
CA ASP A 194 19.75 -16.29 9.28
C ASP A 194 18.74 -16.29 8.11
N ARG A 195 17.86 -17.27 8.05
CA ARG A 195 16.80 -17.39 7.03
C ARG A 195 15.55 -16.52 7.30
N ALA A 196 15.41 -15.98 8.50
CA ALA A 196 14.24 -15.18 8.84
C ALA A 196 14.28 -13.84 8.11
N GLU A 197 13.25 -13.57 7.31
CA GLU A 197 13.05 -12.29 6.63
C GLU A 197 12.69 -11.19 7.64
N ILE A 198 13.10 -9.95 7.35
CA ILE A 198 12.78 -8.80 8.23
C ILE A 198 11.86 -7.85 7.46
N TYR A 199 10.68 -7.61 8.01
CA TYR A 199 9.70 -6.69 7.47
C TYR A 199 9.55 -5.47 8.37
N VAL A 200 9.58 -4.29 7.77
CA VAL A 200 9.39 -3.01 8.46
C VAL A 200 8.04 -2.44 8.08
N SER A 201 7.25 -2.01 9.06
CA SER A 201 5.92 -1.46 8.80
C SER A 201 5.57 -0.30 9.72
N GLY A 202 4.52 0.44 9.36
CA GLY A 202 4.00 1.57 10.10
C GLY A 202 3.79 2.82 9.24
N ASP A 203 3.82 3.98 9.87
CA ASP A 203 3.62 5.28 9.19
C ASP A 203 4.91 5.75 8.49
N LEU A 204 5.37 4.95 7.52
CA LEU A 204 6.58 5.24 6.73
C LEU A 204 6.24 6.09 5.51
N SER A 205 7.03 7.13 5.28
CA SER A 205 7.05 7.91 4.05
C SER A 205 8.06 7.34 3.03
N PRO A 206 8.02 7.75 1.75
CA PRO A 206 9.07 7.44 0.78
C PRO A 206 10.48 7.83 1.25
N ASP A 207 10.60 8.97 1.95
CA ASP A 207 11.90 9.41 2.49
C ASP A 207 12.40 8.49 3.61
N ASP A 208 11.49 7.93 4.42
CA ASP A 208 11.87 6.94 5.44
C ASP A 208 12.29 5.62 4.80
N ILE A 209 11.54 5.13 3.80
CA ILE A 209 11.88 3.92 3.04
C ILE A 209 13.27 4.07 2.41
N LYS A 210 13.53 5.24 1.81
CA LYS A 210 14.81 5.52 1.15
C LYS A 210 16.01 5.42 2.10
N LYS A 211 15.87 5.76 3.39
CA LYS A 211 16.94 5.60 4.39
C LYS A 211 17.40 4.15 4.50
N TYR A 212 16.46 3.19 4.54
CA TYR A 212 16.80 1.77 4.60
C TYR A 212 17.50 1.28 3.33
N VAL A 213 17.11 1.79 2.18
CA VAL A 213 17.72 1.46 0.89
C VAL A 213 19.12 2.05 0.79
N ASP A 214 19.29 3.34 1.13
CA ASP A 214 20.57 4.04 1.05
C ASP A 214 21.62 3.44 2.04
N GLU A 215 21.16 2.91 3.18
CA GLU A 215 22.01 2.24 4.18
C GLU A 215 22.15 0.73 3.95
N GLU A 216 21.63 0.20 2.82
CA GLU A 216 21.67 -1.22 2.46
C GLU A 216 21.13 -2.13 3.59
N SER A 217 20.14 -1.65 4.35
CA SER A 217 19.55 -2.38 5.46
C SER A 217 18.94 -3.71 5.00
N PRO A 218 19.05 -4.80 5.76
CA PRO A 218 18.55 -6.11 5.38
C PRO A 218 17.04 -6.25 5.53
N VAL A 219 16.27 -5.35 4.88
CA VAL A 219 14.81 -5.34 4.84
C VAL A 219 14.33 -6.22 3.68
N SER A 220 13.41 -7.14 3.96
CA SER A 220 12.80 -8.04 2.97
C SER A 220 11.48 -7.52 2.42
N GLY A 221 10.86 -6.52 3.06
CA GLY A 221 9.64 -5.88 2.60
C GLY A 221 9.15 -4.78 3.52
N PHE A 222 8.37 -3.86 2.96
CA PHE A 222 7.75 -2.75 3.69
C PHE A 222 6.23 -2.90 3.73
N GLY A 223 5.62 -2.62 4.88
CA GLY A 223 4.17 -2.53 5.06
C GLY A 223 3.76 -1.09 5.29
N ILE A 224 3.01 -0.49 4.35
CA ILE A 224 2.69 0.95 4.36
C ILE A 224 1.18 1.15 4.52
N ASP A 225 0.78 1.97 5.47
CA ASP A 225 -0.64 2.26 5.74
C ASP A 225 -1.03 3.72 5.50
N ASN A 226 -0.73 4.61 6.43
CA ASN A 226 -1.24 5.98 6.43
C ASN A 226 -0.77 6.81 5.24
N TYR A 227 0.46 6.63 4.79
CA TYR A 227 0.97 7.39 3.65
C TYR A 227 0.12 7.12 2.40
N ILE A 228 -0.11 5.84 2.08
CA ILE A 228 -0.94 5.44 0.95
C ILE A 228 -2.39 5.90 1.16
N ALA A 229 -2.95 5.71 2.36
CA ALA A 229 -4.33 6.07 2.68
C ALA A 229 -4.61 7.58 2.55
N ARG A 230 -3.65 8.43 2.92
CA ARG A 230 -3.74 9.90 2.76
C ARG A 230 -3.72 10.31 1.29
N GLY A 231 -3.01 9.56 0.45
CA GLY A 231 -2.85 9.82 -0.97
C GLY A 231 -2.03 11.07 -1.28
N SER A 232 -1.62 11.19 -2.52
CA SER A 232 -0.94 12.39 -3.05
C SER A 232 -1.95 13.44 -3.50
N LYS A 233 -1.55 14.73 -3.49
CA LYS A 233 -2.44 15.84 -3.86
C LYS A 233 -2.68 15.88 -5.37
N ILE A 234 -3.72 15.22 -5.83
CA ILE A 234 -4.16 15.18 -7.23
C ILE A 234 -5.56 15.77 -7.33
N ASN A 235 -5.85 16.47 -8.40
CA ASN A 235 -7.16 17.04 -8.66
C ASN A 235 -7.47 16.99 -10.16
N PHE A 236 -8.59 16.38 -10.51
CA PHE A 236 -9.13 16.35 -11.86
C PHE A 236 -10.25 17.36 -12.03
N ARG A 237 -10.43 17.83 -13.25
CA ARG A 237 -11.55 18.70 -13.62
C ARG A 237 -12.17 18.22 -14.93
N ALA A 238 -13.47 18.47 -15.11
CA ALA A 238 -14.16 18.30 -16.36
C ALA A 238 -14.41 19.65 -17.03
N ASP A 239 -14.19 19.73 -18.32
CA ASP A 239 -14.49 20.91 -19.14
C ASP A 239 -15.23 20.45 -20.41
N ILE A 240 -16.36 21.07 -20.73
CA ILE A 240 -17.01 20.89 -22.04
C ILE A 240 -16.16 21.62 -23.07
N LYS A 241 -15.80 20.92 -24.12
CA LYS A 241 -14.89 21.40 -25.16
C LYS A 241 -15.58 21.61 -26.50
N GLN A 242 -16.71 20.95 -26.73
CA GLN A 242 -17.45 21.00 -27.99
C GLN A 242 -18.93 20.71 -27.75
N ILE A 243 -19.83 21.44 -28.43
CA ILE A 243 -21.27 21.20 -28.46
C ILE A 243 -21.72 21.19 -29.92
N ASP A 244 -22.39 20.11 -30.36
CA ASP A 244 -22.91 19.91 -31.72
C ASP A 244 -21.86 20.20 -32.82
N GLY A 245 -20.60 19.77 -32.56
CA GLY A 245 -19.50 19.97 -33.48
C GLY A 245 -18.81 21.34 -33.39
N ASN A 246 -19.38 22.28 -32.63
CA ASN A 246 -18.82 23.62 -32.47
C ASN A 246 -17.94 23.68 -31.22
N ASP A 247 -16.72 24.20 -31.38
CA ASP A 247 -15.78 24.39 -30.30
C ASP A 247 -16.28 25.44 -29.30
N ILE A 248 -16.28 25.07 -28.02
CA ILE A 248 -16.72 25.95 -26.95
C ILE A 248 -15.83 25.79 -25.72
N ALA A 249 -15.73 26.81 -24.91
CA ALA A 249 -15.12 26.74 -23.60
C ALA A 249 -15.75 27.79 -22.67
N ARG A 250 -15.71 27.50 -21.37
CA ARG A 250 -16.00 28.53 -20.37
C ARG A 250 -14.91 29.60 -20.39
N ARG A 251 -15.24 30.79 -19.91
CA ARG A 251 -14.30 31.92 -19.81
C ARG A 251 -13.00 31.49 -19.11
N GLY A 252 -11.86 31.82 -19.74
CA GLY A 252 -10.52 31.51 -19.24
C GLY A 252 -10.02 30.10 -19.60
N ARG A 253 -10.78 29.35 -20.42
CA ARG A 253 -10.36 28.05 -20.97
C ARG A 253 -10.23 28.10 -22.48
N LYS A 254 -9.38 27.21 -23.03
CA LYS A 254 -9.24 27.07 -24.48
C LYS A 254 -10.36 26.19 -25.02
N PRO A 255 -11.09 26.63 -26.08
CA PRO A 255 -12.07 25.80 -26.77
C PRO A 255 -11.39 24.69 -27.58
N GLY A 256 -12.21 23.75 -28.07
CA GLY A 256 -11.77 22.68 -28.95
C GLY A 256 -11.12 21.49 -28.23
N ILE A 257 -11.04 20.39 -28.95
CA ILE A 257 -10.47 19.13 -28.45
C ILE A 257 -8.95 19.27 -28.42
N ASN A 258 -8.38 19.22 -27.23
CA ASN A 258 -6.94 19.06 -27.08
C ASN A 258 -6.57 17.60 -27.39
N VAL A 259 -5.57 17.39 -28.21
CA VAL A 259 -5.01 16.08 -28.55
C VAL A 259 -4.03 15.69 -27.47
#